data_65842b26876b1d8b13e9aeb132c1e35b
#
_entry.id   65842b26876b1d8b13e9aeb132c1e35b
#
_cell.length_a   1.000
_cell.length_b   1.000
_cell.length_c   1.000
_cell.angle_alpha   90.00
_cell.angle_beta   90.00
_cell.angle_gamma   90.00
#
_symmetry.space_group_name_H-M   'P 1'
#
loop_
_entity.id
_entity.type
_entity.pdbx_description
1 polymer ?
#
loop_
_entity_poly.entity_id
_entity_poly.type
_entity_poly.pdbx_seq_one_letter_code
_entity_poly.pdbx_strand_id
1 'polypeptide(L)'
;MENQEKSIKRYLPGIFCLIIVVGIFGGIGSVMGTANMLNTIMKTAHDLLLNTVFYLMAICVITGALGRIFVEFGVVSLLERILRPLMKPLFNLPGVASLGAVMTFLSDNPAFISLAKDKLFSTYFKKFQFISLTNFGTAFGMGLLVIVFMISQGFFVEPFIGLAGAVIGCICSTRLMQRFIVKQYPEFKEE
;
A
#
# COMPACT_ATOMS: atom_id res chain seq x y z
N MET A 1 -6.51 -35.84 33.79
CA MET A 1 -7.68 -35.17 33.18
C MET A 1 -7.35 -33.76 32.69
N GLU A 2 -6.59 -32.99 33.41
CA GLU A 2 -6.20 -31.60 33.05
C GLU A 2 -5.40 -31.44 31.75
N ASN A 3 -4.53 -32.43 31.42
CA ASN A 3 -3.75 -32.43 30.18
C ASN A 3 -4.58 -32.72 28.91
N GLN A 4 -5.69 -33.44 29.03
CA GLN A 4 -6.59 -33.68 27.90
C GLN A 4 -7.46 -32.47 27.61
N GLU A 5 -7.88 -31.75 28.61
CA GLU A 5 -8.71 -30.54 28.46
C GLU A 5 -7.93 -29.38 27.82
N LYS A 6 -6.64 -29.22 28.17
CA LYS A 6 -5.73 -28.28 27.51
C LYS A 6 -5.47 -28.64 26.05
N SER A 7 -5.38 -29.92 25.72
CA SER A 7 -5.17 -30.41 24.35
C SER A 7 -6.41 -30.14 23.48
N ILE A 8 -7.62 -30.37 23.99
CA ILE A 8 -8.87 -30.14 23.25
C ILE A 8 -9.08 -28.64 22.99
N LYS A 9 -8.83 -27.76 23.98
CA LYS A 9 -8.94 -26.30 23.80
C LYS A 9 -7.97 -25.76 22.72
N ARG A 10 -6.84 -26.41 22.51
CA ARG A 10 -5.86 -26.02 21.49
C ARG A 10 -6.33 -26.37 20.07
N TYR A 11 -7.09 -27.46 19.89
CA TYR A 11 -7.59 -27.89 18.58
C TYR A 11 -8.97 -27.34 18.23
N LEU A 12 -9.69 -26.80 19.22
CA LEU A 12 -11.06 -26.30 19.06
C LEU A 12 -11.19 -25.25 17.94
N PRO A 13 -10.29 -24.21 17.83
CA PRO A 13 -10.37 -23.24 16.73
C PRO A 13 -10.10 -23.88 15.37
N GLY A 14 -9.22 -24.89 15.29
CA GLY A 14 -8.97 -25.63 14.04
C GLY A 14 -10.17 -26.44 13.59
N ILE A 15 -10.81 -27.16 14.51
CA ILE A 15 -12.02 -27.93 14.23
C ILE A 15 -13.16 -27.00 13.79
N PHE A 16 -13.34 -25.87 14.47
CA PHE A 16 -14.35 -24.87 14.13
C PHE A 16 -14.14 -24.29 12.72
N CYS A 17 -12.88 -23.95 12.40
CA CYS A 17 -12.51 -23.49 11.05
C CYS A 17 -12.82 -24.56 9.98
N LEU A 18 -12.47 -25.80 10.25
CA LEU A 18 -12.72 -26.92 9.33
C LEU A 18 -14.23 -27.14 9.11
N ILE A 19 -15.04 -27.08 10.16
CA ILE A 19 -16.51 -27.18 10.05
C ILE A 19 -17.07 -26.05 9.18
N ILE A 20 -16.60 -24.81 9.37
CA ILE A 20 -17.03 -23.67 8.56
C ILE A 20 -16.67 -23.88 7.08
N VAL A 21 -15.42 -24.27 6.80
CA VAL A 21 -14.97 -24.50 5.42
C VAL A 21 -15.78 -25.62 4.76
N VAL A 22 -15.92 -26.76 5.44
CA VAL A 22 -16.72 -27.89 4.92
C VAL A 22 -18.19 -27.50 4.77
N GLY A 23 -18.75 -26.73 5.69
CA GLY A 23 -20.13 -26.23 5.61
C GLY A 23 -20.35 -25.30 4.41
N ILE A 24 -19.43 -24.38 4.14
CA ILE A 24 -19.50 -23.48 3.00
C ILE A 24 -19.39 -24.24 1.68
N PHE A 25 -18.34 -25.06 1.52
CA PHE A 25 -18.16 -25.84 0.29
C PHE A 25 -19.24 -26.89 0.09
N GLY A 26 -19.69 -27.55 1.17
CA GLY A 26 -20.81 -28.48 1.12
C GLY A 26 -22.13 -27.81 0.73
N GLY A 27 -22.41 -26.63 1.30
CA GLY A 27 -23.58 -25.84 0.95
C GLY A 27 -23.60 -25.40 -0.53
N ILE A 28 -22.48 -24.86 -1.02
CA ILE A 28 -22.34 -24.47 -2.43
C ILE A 28 -22.41 -25.69 -3.34
N GLY A 29 -21.73 -26.78 -2.98
CA GLY A 29 -21.71 -28.02 -3.74
C GLY A 29 -23.10 -28.69 -3.84
N SER A 30 -23.92 -28.58 -2.80
CA SER A 30 -25.29 -29.11 -2.82
C SER A 30 -26.23 -28.36 -3.77
N VAL A 31 -26.02 -27.06 -3.98
CA VAL A 31 -26.83 -26.20 -4.87
C VAL A 31 -26.37 -26.31 -6.33
N MET A 32 -25.07 -26.24 -6.58
CA MET A 32 -24.49 -26.20 -7.93
C MET A 32 -24.05 -27.57 -8.47
N GLY A 33 -23.97 -28.57 -7.61
CA GLY A 33 -23.30 -29.84 -7.90
C GLY A 33 -21.77 -29.72 -7.70
N THR A 34 -21.16 -30.71 -7.06
CA THR A 34 -19.74 -30.69 -6.71
C THR A 34 -18.80 -30.56 -7.91
N ALA A 35 -19.12 -31.22 -9.03
CA ALA A 35 -18.34 -31.12 -10.26
C ALA A 35 -18.39 -29.71 -10.89
N ASN A 36 -19.58 -29.09 -10.93
CA ASN A 36 -19.74 -27.74 -11.43
C ASN A 36 -19.07 -26.71 -10.53
N MET A 37 -19.16 -26.87 -9.22
CA MET A 37 -18.47 -26.01 -8.26
C MET A 37 -16.95 -26.04 -8.50
N LEU A 38 -16.34 -27.21 -8.57
CA LEU A 38 -14.90 -27.36 -8.81
C LEU A 38 -14.49 -26.79 -10.16
N ASN A 39 -15.24 -27.08 -11.21
CA ASN A 39 -15.00 -26.50 -12.54
C ASN A 39 -15.07 -24.97 -12.54
N THR A 40 -16.06 -24.41 -11.88
CA THR A 40 -16.20 -22.94 -11.78
C THR A 40 -15.04 -22.31 -11.01
N ILE A 41 -14.63 -22.92 -9.88
CA ILE A 41 -13.48 -22.45 -9.10
C ILE A 41 -12.21 -22.48 -9.97
N MET A 42 -11.94 -23.60 -10.64
CA MET A 42 -10.76 -23.75 -11.49
C MET A 42 -10.76 -22.79 -12.66
N LYS A 43 -11.87 -22.64 -13.35
CA LYS A 43 -12.03 -21.70 -14.47
C LYS A 43 -11.84 -20.26 -14.02
N THR A 44 -12.48 -19.86 -12.94
CA THR A 44 -12.33 -18.50 -12.38
C THR A 44 -10.90 -18.22 -11.94
N ALA A 45 -10.25 -19.19 -11.28
CA ALA A 45 -8.85 -19.05 -10.87
C ALA A 45 -7.93 -18.91 -12.09
N HIS A 46 -8.14 -19.70 -13.14
CA HIS A 46 -7.40 -19.64 -14.39
C HIS A 46 -7.58 -18.29 -15.10
N ASP A 47 -8.83 -17.83 -15.23
CA ASP A 47 -9.14 -16.56 -15.88
C ASP A 47 -8.55 -15.37 -15.10
N LEU A 48 -8.63 -15.37 -13.77
CA LEU A 48 -8.03 -14.35 -12.92
C LEU A 48 -6.51 -14.35 -13.05
N LEU A 49 -5.88 -15.54 -13.07
CA LEU A 49 -4.44 -15.64 -13.19
C LEU A 49 -3.95 -15.08 -14.53
N LEU A 50 -4.53 -15.52 -15.65
CA LEU A 50 -4.10 -15.14 -16.99
C LEU A 50 -4.50 -13.72 -17.34
N ASN A 51 -5.74 -13.36 -17.15
CA ASN A 51 -6.28 -12.09 -17.64
C ASN A 51 -6.05 -10.92 -16.68
N THR A 52 -5.87 -11.18 -15.38
CA THR A 52 -5.68 -10.12 -14.38
C THR A 52 -4.26 -10.09 -13.86
N VAL A 53 -3.77 -11.21 -13.32
CA VAL A 53 -2.48 -11.23 -12.62
C VAL A 53 -1.32 -11.02 -13.61
N PHE A 54 -1.28 -11.75 -14.71
CA PHE A 54 -0.22 -11.57 -15.71
C PHE A 54 -0.26 -10.20 -16.38
N TYR A 55 -1.45 -9.67 -16.61
CA TYR A 55 -1.61 -8.32 -17.13
C TYR A 55 -1.05 -7.25 -16.15
N LEU A 56 -1.39 -7.37 -14.87
CA LEU A 56 -0.83 -6.48 -13.83
C LEU A 56 0.68 -6.63 -13.71
N MET A 57 1.22 -7.86 -13.79
CA MET A 57 2.66 -8.07 -13.79
C MET A 57 3.36 -7.37 -14.96
N ALA A 58 2.80 -7.44 -16.17
CA ALA A 58 3.35 -6.75 -17.33
C ALA A 58 3.37 -5.22 -17.10
N ILE A 59 2.29 -4.64 -16.57
CA ILE A 59 2.25 -3.22 -16.22
C ILE A 59 3.30 -2.89 -15.14
N CYS A 60 3.46 -3.72 -14.11
CA CYS A 60 4.48 -3.52 -13.07
C CYS A 60 5.91 -3.45 -13.67
N VAL A 61 6.21 -4.32 -14.61
CA VAL A 61 7.53 -4.32 -15.29
C VAL A 61 7.73 -3.04 -16.08
N ILE A 62 6.74 -2.63 -16.87
CA ILE A 62 6.81 -1.42 -17.70
C ILE A 62 6.92 -0.16 -16.81
N THR A 63 6.08 -0.04 -15.78
CA THR A 63 6.10 1.11 -14.88
C THR A 63 7.37 1.15 -14.03
N GLY A 64 7.89 0.00 -13.63
CA GLY A 64 9.17 -0.11 -12.93
C GLY A 64 10.36 0.33 -13.81
N ALA A 65 10.37 -0.06 -15.08
CA ALA A 65 11.36 0.40 -16.04
C ALA A 65 11.25 1.92 -16.27
N LEU A 66 10.04 2.43 -16.45
CA LEU A 66 9.79 3.86 -16.61
C LEU A 66 10.22 4.66 -15.37
N GLY A 67 9.93 4.16 -14.18
CA GLY A 67 10.37 4.76 -12.92
C GLY A 67 11.89 4.87 -12.82
N ARG A 68 12.63 3.83 -13.22
CA ARG A 68 14.11 3.88 -13.29
C ARG A 68 14.62 4.91 -14.28
N ILE A 69 14.04 4.98 -15.47
CA ILE A 69 14.35 6.01 -16.46
C ILE A 69 14.15 7.41 -15.86
N PHE A 70 13.04 7.65 -15.16
CA PHE A 70 12.78 8.95 -14.54
C PHE A 70 13.81 9.30 -13.45
N VAL A 71 14.31 8.31 -12.71
CA VAL A 71 15.40 8.52 -11.74
C VAL A 71 16.69 8.92 -12.46
N GLU A 72 17.11 8.16 -13.48
CA GLU A 72 18.37 8.38 -14.19
C GLU A 72 18.39 9.69 -14.97
N PHE A 73 17.29 10.07 -15.60
CA PHE A 73 17.17 11.34 -16.33
C PHE A 73 16.87 12.57 -15.43
N GLY A 74 16.86 12.39 -14.11
CA GLY A 74 16.70 13.49 -13.16
C GLY A 74 15.28 14.05 -13.05
N VAL A 75 14.27 13.38 -13.61
CA VAL A 75 12.87 13.76 -13.48
C VAL A 75 12.44 13.76 -12.01
N VAL A 76 12.94 12.82 -11.23
CA VAL A 76 12.72 12.74 -9.77
C VAL A 76 13.20 14.00 -9.09
N SER A 77 14.41 14.48 -9.41
CA SER A 77 14.96 15.71 -8.83
C SER A 77 14.17 16.95 -9.23
N LEU A 78 13.62 16.97 -10.43
CA LEU A 78 12.75 18.06 -10.87
C LEU A 78 11.42 18.05 -10.09
N LEU A 79 10.78 16.91 -9.95
CA LEU A 79 9.55 16.75 -9.17
C LEU A 79 9.77 17.08 -7.70
N GLU A 80 10.88 16.61 -7.13
CA GLU A 80 11.29 16.95 -5.76
C GLU A 80 11.40 18.47 -5.59
N ARG A 81 12.05 19.16 -6.53
CA ARG A 81 12.25 20.60 -6.46
C ARG A 81 10.93 21.37 -6.48
N ILE A 82 9.95 20.90 -7.26
CA ILE A 82 8.60 21.50 -7.35
C ILE A 82 7.80 21.23 -6.06
N LEU A 83 7.90 20.01 -5.52
CA LEU A 83 7.14 19.60 -4.35
C LEU A 83 7.73 20.11 -3.04
N ARG A 84 9.04 20.34 -2.99
CA ARG A 84 9.79 20.76 -1.79
C ARG A 84 9.16 21.95 -1.05
N PRO A 85 8.77 23.06 -1.70
CA PRO A 85 8.15 24.19 -1.01
C PRO A 85 6.76 23.87 -0.46
N LEU A 86 6.05 22.90 -1.05
CA LEU A 86 4.72 22.50 -0.64
C LEU A 86 4.71 21.58 0.60
N MET A 87 5.84 20.92 0.92
CA MET A 87 5.91 19.99 2.04
C MET A 87 5.66 20.66 3.39
N LYS A 88 6.23 21.83 3.61
CA LYS A 88 6.08 22.55 4.88
C LYS A 88 4.66 23.06 5.13
N PRO A 89 4.01 23.80 4.19
CA PRO A 89 2.66 24.32 4.41
C PRO A 89 1.58 23.23 4.40
N LEU A 90 1.71 22.19 3.56
CA LEU A 90 0.67 21.18 3.44
C LEU A 90 0.80 20.07 4.50
N PHE A 91 2.00 19.52 4.66
CA PHE A 91 2.24 18.32 5.49
C PHE A 91 2.94 18.61 6.80
N ASN A 92 3.41 19.85 7.02
CA ASN A 92 4.26 20.20 8.16
C ASN A 92 5.53 19.32 8.26
N LEU A 93 6.11 19.00 7.11
CA LEU A 93 7.30 18.18 6.97
C LEU A 93 8.44 18.99 6.35
N PRO A 94 9.70 18.65 6.62
CA PRO A 94 10.84 19.26 5.94
C PRO A 94 10.78 18.96 4.44
N GLY A 95 11.38 19.85 3.63
CA GLY A 95 11.36 19.73 2.18
C GLY A 95 11.89 18.41 1.61
N VAL A 96 12.81 17.76 2.32
CA VAL A 96 13.37 16.44 1.95
C VAL A 96 12.28 15.34 1.91
N ALA A 97 11.15 15.53 2.59
CA ALA A 97 10.01 14.61 2.53
C ALA A 97 9.46 14.43 1.10
N SER A 98 9.66 15.43 0.22
CA SER A 98 9.26 15.33 -1.19
C SER A 98 9.95 14.19 -1.93
N LEU A 99 11.20 13.89 -1.59
CA LEU A 99 11.91 12.72 -2.13
C LEU A 99 11.18 11.43 -1.78
N GLY A 100 10.76 11.28 -0.51
CA GLY A 100 9.97 10.13 -0.08
C GLY A 100 8.64 10.00 -0.83
N ALA A 101 7.92 11.11 -1.03
CA ALA A 101 6.67 11.12 -1.78
C ALA A 101 6.86 10.68 -3.24
N VAL A 102 7.87 11.25 -3.93
CA VAL A 102 8.15 10.93 -5.34
C VAL A 102 8.62 9.49 -5.50
N MET A 103 9.52 9.03 -4.65
CA MET A 103 10.03 7.66 -4.69
C MET A 103 8.90 6.64 -4.44
N THR A 104 8.02 6.92 -3.50
CA THR A 104 6.86 6.05 -3.22
C THR A 104 5.85 6.04 -4.36
N PHE A 105 5.63 7.19 -5.01
CA PHE A 105 4.72 7.30 -6.15
C PHE A 105 5.23 6.54 -7.39
N LEU A 106 6.53 6.60 -7.66
CA LEU A 106 7.16 5.92 -8.82
C LEU A 106 7.44 4.45 -8.58
N SER A 107 7.54 4.05 -7.32
CA SER A 107 7.92 2.70 -6.91
C SER A 107 6.92 2.15 -5.90
N ASP A 108 7.28 1.06 -5.26
CA ASP A 108 6.48 0.42 -4.23
C ASP A 108 6.97 0.80 -2.81
N ASN A 109 6.19 0.44 -1.79
CA ASN A 109 6.50 0.63 -0.36
C ASN A 109 7.94 0.24 0.05
N PRO A 110 8.59 -0.82 -0.50
CA PRO A 110 9.97 -1.14 -0.21
C PRO A 110 10.97 0.00 -0.48
N ALA A 111 10.71 0.85 -1.49
CA ALA A 111 11.59 1.99 -1.78
C ALA A 111 11.58 3.02 -0.64
N PHE A 112 10.41 3.29 -0.07
CA PHE A 112 10.27 4.15 1.09
C PHE A 112 10.96 3.57 2.33
N ILE A 113 10.82 2.27 2.59
CA ILE A 113 11.49 1.59 3.71
C ILE A 113 13.02 1.67 3.56
N SER A 114 13.53 1.52 2.34
CA SER A 114 14.96 1.67 2.04
C SER A 114 15.45 3.08 2.34
N LEU A 115 14.69 4.09 1.91
CA LEU A 115 14.99 5.50 2.17
C LEU A 115 14.91 5.82 3.68
N ALA A 116 13.94 5.26 4.38
CA ALA A 116 13.77 5.44 5.83
C ALA A 116 14.90 4.81 6.66
N LYS A 117 15.60 3.80 6.13
CA LYS A 117 16.79 3.19 6.76
C LYS A 117 18.05 4.03 6.57
N ASP A 118 18.06 4.97 5.65
CA ASP A 118 19.20 5.87 5.44
C ASP A 118 19.29 6.85 6.62
N LYS A 119 20.40 6.77 7.34
CA LYS A 119 20.69 7.63 8.50
C LYS A 119 20.71 9.11 8.12
N LEU A 120 21.25 9.46 6.94
CA LEU A 120 21.27 10.85 6.48
C LEU A 120 19.86 11.38 6.24
N PHE A 121 19.01 10.59 5.61
CA PHE A 121 17.62 10.97 5.39
C PHE A 121 16.86 11.17 6.71
N SER A 122 17.03 10.27 7.67
CA SER A 122 16.33 10.32 8.96
C SER A 122 16.71 11.53 9.82
N THR A 123 17.94 12.05 9.72
CA THR A 123 18.39 13.23 10.50
C THR A 123 17.67 14.53 10.16
N TYR A 124 17.05 14.62 8.99
CA TYR A 124 16.29 15.82 8.60
C TYR A 124 14.90 15.92 9.26
N PHE A 125 14.46 14.87 9.96
CA PHE A 125 13.12 14.78 10.53
C PHE A 125 13.18 14.70 12.05
N LYS A 126 12.23 15.37 12.70
CA LYS A 126 11.91 15.07 14.09
C LYS A 126 11.19 13.74 14.19
N LYS A 127 11.26 13.04 15.31
CA LYS A 127 10.66 11.71 15.48
C LYS A 127 9.17 11.68 15.09
N PHE A 128 8.37 12.65 15.55
CA PHE A 128 6.95 12.70 15.18
C PHE A 128 6.71 12.93 13.68
N GLN A 129 7.58 13.68 13.02
CA GLN A 129 7.52 13.90 11.57
C GLN A 129 7.88 12.64 10.82
N PHE A 130 8.94 11.96 11.24
CA PHE A 130 9.41 10.72 10.62
C PHE A 130 8.34 9.61 10.68
N ILE A 131 7.70 9.45 11.84
CA ILE A 131 6.59 8.49 12.00
C ILE A 131 5.43 8.86 11.08
N SER A 132 5.06 10.14 11.00
CA SER A 132 3.95 10.59 10.14
C SER A 132 4.22 10.44 8.64
N LEU A 133 5.49 10.32 8.24
CA LEU A 133 5.90 10.12 6.85
C LEU A 133 5.43 8.75 6.29
N THR A 134 5.13 7.78 7.15
CA THR A 134 4.57 6.48 6.74
C THR A 134 3.25 6.60 6.00
N ASN A 135 2.49 7.68 6.22
CA ASN A 135 1.25 7.95 5.48
C ASN A 135 1.48 8.14 3.97
N PHE A 136 2.68 8.56 3.56
CA PHE A 136 3.03 8.69 2.14
C PHE A 136 3.08 7.32 1.45
N GLY A 137 3.57 6.29 2.15
CA GLY A 137 3.54 4.92 1.67
C GLY A 137 2.13 4.44 1.35
N THR A 138 1.19 4.76 2.23
CA THR A 138 -0.22 4.38 2.04
C THR A 138 -0.93 5.21 0.96
N ALA A 139 -0.63 6.51 0.88
CA ALA A 139 -1.34 7.43 -0.02
C ALA A 139 -0.81 7.39 -1.46
N PHE A 140 0.50 7.23 -1.62
CA PHE A 140 1.18 7.35 -2.91
C PHE A 140 1.80 6.04 -3.41
N GLY A 141 1.79 4.98 -2.59
CA GLY A 141 2.36 3.69 -2.98
C GLY A 141 1.75 3.17 -4.27
N MET A 142 2.61 2.79 -5.22
CA MET A 142 2.22 2.32 -6.55
C MET A 142 1.41 3.33 -7.40
N GLY A 143 1.47 4.63 -7.09
CA GLY A 143 0.64 5.64 -7.74
C GLY A 143 0.78 5.64 -9.27
N LEU A 144 2.01 5.58 -9.79
CA LEU A 144 2.27 5.49 -11.22
C LEU A 144 1.65 4.23 -11.85
N LEU A 145 1.79 3.08 -11.18
CA LEU A 145 1.23 1.81 -11.64
C LEU A 145 -0.29 1.87 -11.73
N VAL A 146 -0.94 2.39 -10.70
CA VAL A 146 -2.41 2.51 -10.65
C VAL A 146 -2.91 3.44 -11.78
N ILE A 147 -2.24 4.57 -12.01
CA ILE A 147 -2.59 5.50 -13.08
C ILE A 147 -2.46 4.81 -14.45
N VAL A 148 -1.34 4.15 -14.71
CA VAL A 148 -1.11 3.46 -16.00
C VAL A 148 -2.13 2.33 -16.18
N PHE A 149 -2.42 1.57 -15.14
CA PHE A 149 -3.43 0.52 -15.18
C PHE A 149 -4.83 1.08 -15.50
N MET A 150 -5.27 2.13 -14.82
CA MET A 150 -6.58 2.74 -15.05
C MET A 150 -6.70 3.31 -16.47
N ILE A 151 -5.64 3.99 -16.96
CA ILE A 151 -5.60 4.50 -18.33
C ILE A 151 -5.68 3.35 -19.36
N SER A 152 -5.02 2.23 -19.10
CA SER A 152 -5.07 1.06 -20.00
C SER A 152 -6.46 0.40 -20.02
N GLN A 153 -7.29 0.61 -19.00
CA GLN A 153 -8.68 0.18 -18.96
C GLN A 153 -9.66 1.21 -19.55
N GLY A 154 -9.15 2.33 -20.08
CA GLY A 154 -9.95 3.37 -20.71
C GLY A 154 -10.39 4.50 -19.77
N PHE A 155 -9.95 4.48 -18.52
CA PHE A 155 -10.23 5.54 -17.54
C PHE A 155 -9.12 6.59 -17.57
N PHE A 156 -9.36 7.74 -18.23
CA PHE A 156 -8.32 8.76 -18.40
C PHE A 156 -8.34 9.84 -17.32
N VAL A 157 -9.49 10.16 -16.76
CA VAL A 157 -9.67 11.27 -15.82
C VAL A 157 -9.74 10.77 -14.37
N GLU A 158 -10.35 9.63 -14.16
CA GLU A 158 -10.63 9.05 -12.85
C GLU A 158 -9.35 8.83 -12.00
N PRO A 159 -8.22 8.34 -12.55
CA PRO A 159 -7.02 8.17 -11.73
C PRO A 159 -6.44 9.49 -11.22
N PHE A 160 -6.60 10.60 -11.95
CA PHE A 160 -6.15 11.92 -11.50
C PHE A 160 -7.08 12.49 -10.41
N ILE A 161 -8.37 12.23 -10.49
CA ILE A 161 -9.32 12.55 -9.40
C ILE A 161 -8.96 11.75 -8.16
N GLY A 162 -8.69 10.46 -8.32
CA GLY A 162 -8.22 9.58 -7.23
C GLY A 162 -6.92 10.08 -6.60
N LEU A 163 -5.95 10.50 -7.42
CA LEU A 163 -4.69 11.08 -6.94
C LEU A 163 -4.93 12.37 -6.15
N ALA A 164 -5.79 13.26 -6.62
CA ALA A 164 -6.15 14.48 -5.89
C ALA A 164 -6.78 14.14 -4.53
N GLY A 165 -7.69 13.17 -4.50
CA GLY A 165 -8.27 12.65 -3.25
C GLY A 165 -7.22 12.06 -2.31
N ALA A 166 -6.27 11.29 -2.84
CA ALA A 166 -5.15 10.72 -2.07
C ALA A 166 -4.26 11.82 -1.47
N VAL A 167 -3.97 12.89 -2.21
CA VAL A 167 -3.21 14.05 -1.70
C VAL A 167 -3.95 14.71 -0.53
N ILE A 168 -5.23 15.00 -0.69
CA ILE A 168 -6.05 15.62 0.36
C ILE A 168 -6.12 14.71 1.60
N GLY A 169 -6.39 13.43 1.41
CA GLY A 169 -6.41 12.44 2.48
C GLY A 169 -5.07 12.33 3.20
N CYS A 170 -3.98 12.35 2.44
CA CYS A 170 -2.62 12.31 3.00
C CYS A 170 -2.29 13.57 3.82
N ILE A 171 -2.70 14.75 3.38
CA ILE A 171 -2.53 15.99 4.15
C ILE A 171 -3.26 15.89 5.48
N CYS A 172 -4.53 15.48 5.45
CA CYS A 172 -5.36 15.33 6.64
C CYS A 172 -4.78 14.28 7.61
N SER A 173 -4.47 13.09 7.10
CA SER A 173 -3.96 11.98 7.91
C SER A 173 -2.60 12.30 8.54
N THR A 174 -1.69 12.88 7.77
CA THR A 174 -0.35 13.24 8.24
C THR A 174 -0.43 14.30 9.35
N ARG A 175 -1.23 15.34 9.17
CA ARG A 175 -1.41 16.37 10.20
C ARG A 175 -2.13 15.88 11.44
N LEU A 176 -3.14 15.03 11.25
CA LEU A 176 -3.86 14.41 12.38
C LEU A 176 -2.94 13.50 13.19
N MET A 177 -2.17 12.67 12.49
CA MET A 177 -1.20 11.76 13.11
C MET A 177 -0.13 12.52 13.89
N GLN A 178 0.42 13.60 13.34
CA GLN A 178 1.39 14.45 14.03
C GLN A 178 0.81 15.05 15.32
N ARG A 179 -0.43 15.56 15.28
CA ARG A 179 -1.11 16.08 16.46
C ARG A 179 -1.32 14.99 17.52
N PHE A 180 -1.70 13.81 17.09
CA PHE A 180 -1.94 12.66 17.99
C PHE A 180 -0.63 12.22 18.66
N ILE A 181 0.45 12.07 17.87
CA ILE A 181 1.77 11.65 18.38
C ILE A 181 2.30 12.68 19.38
N VAL A 182 2.27 13.98 19.06
CA VAL A 182 2.76 15.02 19.95
C VAL A 182 1.93 15.12 21.24
N LYS A 183 0.63 14.80 21.19
CA LYS A 183 -0.23 14.75 22.39
C LYS A 183 0.09 13.55 23.29
N GLN A 184 0.39 12.39 22.69
CA GLN A 184 0.65 11.16 23.42
C GLN A 184 2.11 11.04 23.88
N TYR A 185 3.05 11.56 23.08
CA TYR A 185 4.50 11.52 23.31
C TYR A 185 5.10 12.92 23.11
N PRO A 186 4.99 13.82 24.10
CA PRO A 186 5.50 15.21 23.97
C PRO A 186 6.99 15.29 23.69
N GLU A 187 7.77 14.34 24.21
CA GLU A 187 9.23 14.20 24.02
C GLU A 187 9.66 14.07 22.55
N PHE A 188 8.82 13.48 21.69
CA PHE A 188 9.12 13.34 20.25
C PHE A 188 9.07 14.67 19.46
N LYS A 189 8.66 15.76 20.12
CA LYS A 189 8.67 17.10 19.55
C LYS A 189 10.03 17.77 19.64
N GLU A 190 10.83 17.42 20.64
CA GLU A 190 12.15 18.03 20.88
C GLU A 190 13.29 17.22 20.26
N GLU A 191 13.12 15.93 20.12
CA GLU A 191 14.02 15.02 19.42
C GLU A 191 13.69 15.00 17.91
#